data_3ebdd1228ff1eb61cb4ce86df87bb3fc
#
_entry.id   3ebdd1228ff1eb61cb4ce86df87bb3fc
#
_cell.length_a   1.000
_cell.length_b   1.000
_cell.length_c   1.000
_cell.angle_alpha   90.00
_cell.angle_beta   90.00
_cell.angle_gamma   90.00
#
_symmetry.space_group_name_H-M   'P 1'
#
loop_
_entity.id
_entity.type
_entity.pdbx_description
1 polymer ?
#
loop_
_entity_poly.entity_id
_entity_poly.type
_entity_poly.pdbx_seq_one_letter_code
_entity_poly.pdbx_strand_id
1 'polypeptide(L)'
;FALCAALAGCAAAPVATPTPQLGRPVSAVHAQGADATVFPDGRGLPPGRGTAADGAALYAARCAACHGARGEGGSGGRLVGRAPLLASPWPEKTVGQYWPYATTLYDYIRRAMPIDAPGTLSADQGYALTAWVLQANDIIGRDDEMNAFSLPQVRMPNRDGFVRP
;
A
#
# COMPACT_ATOMS: atom_id res chain seq x y z
N PHE A 1 65.41 -48.89 -4.75
CA PHE A 1 64.33 -48.68 -5.73
C PHE A 1 63.04 -48.36 -4.96
N ALA A 2 62.64 -47.05 -4.94
CA ALA A 2 61.38 -46.59 -4.35
C ALA A 2 60.35 -46.44 -5.47
N LEU A 3 59.29 -47.17 -5.37
CA LEU A 3 58.15 -47.13 -6.31
C LEU A 3 57.15 -46.07 -5.81
N CYS A 4 57.06 -44.87 -6.44
CA CYS A 4 56.02 -43.88 -6.20
C CYS A 4 54.76 -44.27 -6.99
N ALA A 5 53.71 -44.74 -6.30
CA ALA A 5 52.40 -44.93 -6.89
C ALA A 5 51.65 -43.61 -6.91
N ALA A 6 51.40 -43.05 -8.11
CA ALA A 6 50.60 -41.88 -8.32
C ALA A 6 49.09 -42.27 -8.25
N LEU A 7 48.41 -41.85 -7.21
CA LEU A 7 46.95 -41.96 -7.09
C LEU A 7 46.29 -40.83 -7.92
N ALA A 8 45.85 -41.16 -9.13
CA ALA A 8 44.99 -40.26 -9.92
C ALA A 8 43.56 -40.26 -9.33
N GLY A 9 43.24 -39.26 -8.51
CA GLY A 9 41.91 -39.04 -8.02
C GLY A 9 41.02 -38.46 -9.15
N CYS A 10 40.00 -39.21 -9.61
CA CYS A 10 38.96 -38.69 -10.47
C CYS A 10 38.09 -37.73 -9.67
N ALA A 11 38.31 -36.43 -9.81
CA ALA A 11 37.39 -35.43 -9.34
C ALA A 11 36.15 -35.41 -10.27
N ALA A 12 35.04 -36.01 -9.79
CA ALA A 12 33.77 -35.92 -10.46
C ALA A 12 33.29 -34.46 -10.35
N ALA A 13 33.14 -33.79 -11.50
CA ALA A 13 32.55 -32.45 -11.54
C ALA A 13 31.09 -32.50 -11.02
N PRO A 14 30.64 -31.53 -10.19
CA PRO A 14 29.27 -31.52 -9.71
C PRO A 14 28.33 -31.41 -10.90
N VAL A 15 27.41 -32.38 -11.03
CA VAL A 15 26.32 -32.33 -12.00
C VAL A 15 25.40 -31.18 -11.57
N ALA A 16 25.43 -30.08 -12.29
CA ALA A 16 24.50 -28.98 -12.07
C ALA A 16 23.07 -29.48 -12.34
N THR A 17 22.28 -29.63 -11.30
CA THR A 17 20.85 -29.90 -11.46
C THR A 17 20.23 -28.72 -12.18
N PRO A 18 19.52 -28.93 -13.33
CA PRO A 18 18.90 -27.84 -14.05
C PRO A 18 17.89 -27.12 -13.12
N THR A 19 18.06 -25.84 -12.94
CA THR A 19 17.10 -25.02 -12.19
C THR A 19 15.73 -25.12 -12.86
N PRO A 20 14.64 -25.40 -12.14
CA PRO A 20 13.31 -25.45 -12.71
C PRO A 20 13.00 -24.15 -13.43
N GLN A 21 12.64 -24.25 -14.70
CA GLN A 21 12.19 -23.11 -15.52
C GLN A 21 10.75 -22.79 -15.15
N LEU A 22 10.56 -22.02 -14.06
CA LEU A 22 9.23 -21.60 -13.58
C LEU A 22 8.87 -20.22 -14.15
N GLY A 23 7.64 -20.10 -14.64
CA GLY A 23 7.12 -18.85 -15.18
C GLY A 23 7.49 -18.58 -16.64
N ARG A 24 7.04 -17.43 -17.14
CA ARG A 24 7.38 -16.91 -18.46
C ARG A 24 7.90 -15.48 -18.31
N PRO A 25 8.86 -15.03 -19.12
CA PRO A 25 9.27 -13.64 -19.15
C PRO A 25 8.07 -12.72 -19.42
N VAL A 26 7.90 -11.69 -18.61
CA VAL A 26 6.86 -10.68 -18.80
C VAL A 26 7.41 -9.58 -19.69
N SER A 27 6.63 -9.11 -20.68
CA SER A 27 7.05 -7.97 -21.51
C SER A 27 7.13 -6.69 -20.68
N ALA A 28 8.02 -5.76 -21.06
CA ALA A 28 8.16 -4.48 -20.36
C ALA A 28 6.83 -3.69 -20.31
N VAL A 29 6.02 -3.77 -21.36
CA VAL A 29 4.69 -3.13 -21.39
C VAL A 29 3.74 -3.73 -20.37
N HIS A 30 3.74 -5.06 -20.21
CA HIS A 30 2.92 -5.74 -19.20
C HIS A 30 3.43 -5.43 -17.77
N ALA A 31 4.74 -5.41 -17.57
CA ALA A 31 5.35 -5.08 -16.28
C ALA A 31 5.00 -3.65 -15.85
N GLN A 32 5.09 -2.67 -16.75
CA GLN A 32 4.72 -1.27 -16.48
C GLN A 32 3.23 -1.11 -16.15
N GLY A 33 2.35 -1.83 -16.84
CA GLY A 33 0.91 -1.81 -16.58
C GLY A 33 0.50 -2.49 -15.27
N ALA A 34 1.28 -3.47 -14.82
CA ALA A 34 1.04 -4.20 -13.57
C ALA A 34 1.66 -3.53 -12.33
N ASP A 35 2.68 -2.69 -12.51
CA ASP A 35 3.35 -1.98 -11.42
C ASP A 35 2.57 -0.72 -11.05
N ALA A 36 1.57 -0.89 -10.20
CA ALA A 36 0.79 0.19 -9.62
C ALA A 36 1.28 0.59 -8.21
N THR A 37 2.49 0.17 -7.83
CA THR A 37 3.06 0.43 -6.50
C THR A 37 3.32 1.92 -6.29
N VAL A 38 2.81 2.46 -5.18
CA VAL A 38 3.09 3.82 -4.75
C VAL A 38 4.01 3.80 -3.52
N PHE A 39 5.11 4.52 -3.62
CA PHE A 39 6.10 4.64 -2.55
C PHE A 39 5.78 5.79 -1.58
N PRO A 40 6.34 5.78 -0.36
CA PRO A 40 6.15 6.85 0.62
C PRO A 40 6.51 8.26 0.12
N ASP A 41 7.50 8.35 -0.77
CA ASP A 41 7.98 9.60 -1.38
C ASP A 41 7.11 10.10 -2.56
N GLY A 42 6.05 9.36 -2.91
CA GLY A 42 5.14 9.69 -4.00
C GLY A 42 5.51 9.11 -5.34
N ARG A 43 6.64 8.41 -5.49
CA ARG A 43 6.94 7.70 -6.73
C ARG A 43 5.84 6.67 -7.01
N GLY A 44 5.41 6.58 -8.25
CA GLY A 44 4.31 5.70 -8.67
C GLY A 44 2.91 6.31 -8.54
N LEU A 45 2.75 7.50 -7.96
CA LEU A 45 1.48 8.21 -7.97
C LEU A 45 1.12 8.61 -9.40
N PRO A 46 -0.05 8.21 -9.91
CA PRO A 46 -0.50 8.61 -11.23
C PRO A 46 -0.93 10.09 -11.27
N PRO A 47 -0.98 10.72 -12.45
CA PRO A 47 -1.67 11.98 -12.61
C PRO A 47 -3.13 11.86 -12.18
N GLY A 48 -3.64 12.92 -11.52
CA GLY A 48 -5.01 12.98 -11.02
C GLY A 48 -5.11 13.83 -9.77
N ARG A 49 -6.32 14.08 -9.30
CA ARG A 49 -6.60 14.88 -8.10
C ARG A 49 -7.98 14.60 -7.52
N GLY A 50 -8.18 14.98 -6.26
CA GLY A 50 -9.48 14.92 -5.61
C GLY A 50 -9.47 15.60 -4.26
N THR A 51 -10.64 16.07 -3.83
CA THR A 51 -10.89 16.69 -2.53
C THR A 51 -11.72 15.76 -1.65
N ALA A 52 -11.83 16.08 -0.36
CA ALA A 52 -12.72 15.36 0.55
C ALA A 52 -14.20 15.48 0.13
N ALA A 53 -14.58 16.60 -0.44
CA ALA A 53 -15.93 16.81 -0.97
C ALA A 53 -16.25 15.86 -2.14
N ASP A 54 -15.30 15.70 -3.08
CA ASP A 54 -15.43 14.75 -4.19
C ASP A 54 -15.52 13.30 -3.70
N GLY A 55 -14.79 12.99 -2.64
CA GLY A 55 -14.75 11.65 -2.01
C GLY A 55 -16.03 11.28 -1.25
N ALA A 56 -16.79 12.26 -0.73
CA ALA A 56 -17.90 12.00 0.19
C ALA A 56 -19.02 11.15 -0.44
N ALA A 57 -19.50 11.52 -1.63
CA ALA A 57 -20.54 10.76 -2.33
C ALA A 57 -20.05 9.37 -2.75
N LEU A 58 -18.80 9.28 -3.19
CA LEU A 58 -18.17 8.02 -3.60
C LEU A 58 -17.98 7.08 -2.39
N TYR A 59 -17.55 7.62 -1.25
CA TYR A 59 -17.44 6.87 0.00
C TYR A 59 -18.79 6.30 0.44
N ALA A 60 -19.82 7.14 0.46
CA ALA A 60 -21.17 6.72 0.82
C ALA A 60 -21.70 5.59 -0.07
N ALA A 61 -21.39 5.64 -1.37
CA ALA A 61 -21.88 4.67 -2.34
C ALA A 61 -21.09 3.34 -2.32
N ARG A 62 -19.78 3.36 -2.03
CA ARG A 62 -18.91 2.22 -2.28
C ARG A 62 -18.13 1.69 -1.06
N CYS A 63 -18.10 2.43 0.03
CA CYS A 63 -17.28 2.11 1.19
C CYS A 63 -18.09 1.99 2.48
N ALA A 64 -19.13 2.81 2.63
CA ALA A 64 -19.89 2.95 3.87
C ALA A 64 -20.58 1.65 4.30
N ALA A 65 -21.02 0.81 3.36
CA ALA A 65 -21.68 -0.46 3.67
C ALA A 65 -20.81 -1.38 4.55
N CYS A 66 -19.49 -1.34 4.35
CA CYS A 66 -18.54 -2.15 5.13
C CYS A 66 -17.86 -1.35 6.24
N HIS A 67 -17.49 -0.09 5.98
CA HIS A 67 -16.67 0.71 6.90
C HIS A 67 -17.47 1.65 7.80
N GLY A 68 -18.82 1.65 7.70
CA GLY A 68 -19.71 2.57 8.41
C GLY A 68 -19.84 3.92 7.70
N ALA A 69 -20.96 4.61 7.94
CA ALA A 69 -21.29 5.87 7.23
C ALA A 69 -20.27 7.00 7.49
N ARG A 70 -19.57 6.95 8.62
CA ARG A 70 -18.54 7.92 9.02
C ARG A 70 -17.17 7.29 9.14
N GLY A 71 -16.96 6.07 8.64
CA GLY A 71 -15.71 5.33 8.77
C GLY A 71 -15.48 4.71 10.14
N GLU A 72 -16.52 4.59 10.95
CA GLU A 72 -16.49 4.04 12.31
C GLU A 72 -16.26 2.53 12.38
N GLY A 73 -16.28 1.84 11.24
CA GLY A 73 -16.16 0.40 11.14
C GLY A 73 -17.52 -0.30 10.99
N GLY A 74 -17.46 -1.58 10.69
CA GLY A 74 -18.59 -2.45 10.46
C GLY A 74 -18.10 -3.86 10.16
N SER A 75 -18.52 -4.45 9.05
CA SER A 75 -17.90 -5.69 8.53
C SER A 75 -16.47 -5.44 8.03
N GLY A 76 -16.16 -4.22 7.58
CA GLY A 76 -14.81 -3.73 7.33
C GLY A 76 -14.24 -3.01 8.56
N GLY A 77 -12.90 -2.93 8.63
CA GLY A 77 -12.20 -2.28 9.73
C GLY A 77 -12.52 -0.78 9.82
N ARG A 78 -12.36 -0.22 11.01
CA ARG A 78 -12.48 1.22 11.28
C ARG A 78 -11.43 2.00 10.49
N LEU A 79 -11.86 3.06 9.82
CA LEU A 79 -11.00 3.98 9.06
C LEU A 79 -10.79 5.29 9.80
N VAL A 80 -11.79 5.75 10.56
CA VAL A 80 -11.87 7.06 11.17
C VAL A 80 -11.97 6.94 12.68
N GLY A 81 -11.30 7.85 13.36
CA GLY A 81 -11.33 7.99 14.82
C GLY A 81 -10.05 7.51 15.50
N ARG A 82 -9.90 7.99 16.71
CA ARG A 82 -8.82 7.58 17.60
C ARG A 82 -9.30 6.37 18.39
N ALA A 83 -8.85 5.20 17.98
CA ALA A 83 -9.02 3.96 18.71
C ALA A 83 -8.20 3.97 20.02
N PRO A 84 -8.31 2.93 20.85
CA PRO A 84 -7.42 2.75 21.99
C PRO A 84 -5.96 2.97 21.60
N LEU A 85 -5.18 3.56 22.50
CA LEU A 85 -3.78 3.92 22.28
C LEU A 85 -3.01 2.76 21.65
N LEU A 86 -2.10 3.05 20.73
CA LEU A 86 -1.25 2.03 20.11
C LEU A 86 -0.45 1.19 21.12
N ALA A 87 -0.20 1.74 22.31
CA ALA A 87 0.44 1.04 23.43
C ALA A 87 -0.52 0.11 24.22
N SER A 88 -1.81 0.04 23.86
CA SER A 88 -2.73 -0.89 24.51
C SER A 88 -2.44 -2.34 24.12
N PRO A 89 -2.84 -3.33 24.93
CA PRO A 89 -2.66 -4.75 24.60
C PRO A 89 -3.32 -5.17 23.28
N TRP A 90 -4.37 -4.45 22.89
CA TRP A 90 -5.16 -4.70 21.66
C TRP A 90 -5.33 -3.41 20.87
N PRO A 91 -4.27 -2.91 20.20
CA PRO A 91 -4.33 -1.65 19.48
C PRO A 91 -5.12 -1.80 18.19
N GLU A 92 -6.07 -0.91 17.98
CA GLU A 92 -6.74 -0.79 16.68
C GLU A 92 -5.91 0.12 15.76
N LYS A 93 -5.43 -0.42 14.65
CA LYS A 93 -4.51 0.26 13.73
C LYS A 93 -5.26 1.10 12.70
N THR A 94 -5.96 2.15 13.15
CA THR A 94 -6.70 3.05 12.26
C THR A 94 -5.76 3.91 11.40
N VAL A 95 -6.30 4.47 10.32
CA VAL A 95 -5.55 5.40 9.46
C VAL A 95 -5.05 6.60 10.25
N GLY A 96 -5.90 7.18 11.10
CA GLY A 96 -5.59 8.41 11.83
C GLY A 96 -4.52 8.30 12.91
N GLN A 97 -4.19 7.08 13.37
CA GLN A 97 -3.19 6.95 14.43
C GLN A 97 -2.05 5.96 14.16
N TYR A 98 -2.19 5.04 13.19
CA TYR A 98 -1.17 4.03 12.93
C TYR A 98 -0.39 4.26 11.64
N TRP A 99 -1.06 4.67 10.56
CA TRP A 99 -0.47 4.72 9.23
C TRP A 99 0.53 5.89 9.10
N PRO A 100 1.79 5.63 8.70
CA PRO A 100 2.84 6.66 8.68
C PRO A 100 2.84 7.53 7.42
N TYR A 101 2.17 7.09 6.33
CA TYR A 101 2.19 7.77 5.03
C TYR A 101 0.81 7.81 4.39
N ALA A 102 0.40 8.99 3.95
CA ALA A 102 -0.85 9.15 3.20
C ALA A 102 -0.80 8.48 1.81
N THR A 103 0.38 8.40 1.22
CA THR A 103 0.63 7.67 -0.03
C THR A 103 0.33 6.17 0.09
N THR A 104 0.62 5.55 1.23
CA THR A 104 0.26 4.16 1.51
C THR A 104 -1.25 3.96 1.56
N LEU A 105 -1.99 4.93 2.10
CA LEU A 105 -3.46 4.89 2.10
C LEU A 105 -4.01 4.92 0.67
N TYR A 106 -3.51 5.83 -0.17
CA TYR A 106 -3.88 5.92 -1.58
C TYR A 106 -3.60 4.60 -2.32
N ASP A 107 -2.40 4.06 -2.14
CA ASP A 107 -1.96 2.82 -2.76
C ASP A 107 -2.91 1.65 -2.39
N TYR A 108 -3.21 1.52 -1.10
CA TYR A 108 -4.12 0.48 -0.62
C TYR A 108 -5.54 0.64 -1.15
N ILE A 109 -6.10 1.85 -1.10
CA ILE A 109 -7.43 2.13 -1.63
C ILE A 109 -7.51 1.75 -3.11
N ARG A 110 -6.55 2.21 -3.92
CA ARG A 110 -6.60 2.03 -5.36
C ARG A 110 -6.38 0.57 -5.79
N ARG A 111 -5.49 -0.16 -5.11
CA ARG A 111 -5.16 -1.55 -5.47
C ARG A 111 -6.10 -2.58 -4.86
N ALA A 112 -6.61 -2.36 -3.65
CA ALA A 112 -7.30 -3.38 -2.88
C ALA A 112 -8.78 -3.07 -2.61
N MET A 113 -9.22 -1.82 -2.77
CA MET A 113 -10.59 -1.40 -2.44
C MET A 113 -11.35 -0.90 -3.67
N PRO A 114 -12.69 -1.08 -3.71
CA PRO A 114 -13.48 -1.93 -2.81
C PRO A 114 -13.10 -3.41 -2.94
N ILE A 115 -13.22 -4.18 -1.87
CA ILE A 115 -12.73 -5.57 -1.83
C ILE A 115 -13.46 -6.49 -2.81
N ASP A 116 -14.69 -6.18 -3.18
CA ASP A 116 -15.50 -6.88 -4.18
C ASP A 116 -15.18 -6.49 -5.63
N ALA A 117 -14.43 -5.38 -5.82
CA ALA A 117 -14.03 -4.87 -7.14
C ALA A 117 -12.67 -4.13 -7.07
N PRO A 118 -11.57 -4.82 -6.69
CA PRO A 118 -10.26 -4.20 -6.55
C PRO A 118 -9.73 -3.67 -7.89
N GLY A 119 -8.99 -2.56 -7.85
CA GLY A 119 -8.38 -1.96 -9.02
C GLY A 119 -9.35 -1.23 -9.98
N THR A 120 -10.63 -1.08 -9.62
CA THR A 120 -11.64 -0.42 -10.46
C THR A 120 -11.72 1.09 -10.30
N LEU A 121 -11.06 1.65 -9.28
CA LEU A 121 -11.06 3.08 -9.03
C LEU A 121 -10.12 3.81 -9.99
N SER A 122 -10.60 4.94 -10.55
CA SER A 122 -9.72 5.86 -11.29
C SER A 122 -8.72 6.53 -10.35
N ALA A 123 -7.70 7.19 -10.92
CA ALA A 123 -6.74 7.95 -10.13
C ALA A 123 -7.43 9.04 -9.29
N ASP A 124 -8.32 9.82 -9.90
CA ASP A 124 -9.07 10.88 -9.22
C ASP A 124 -9.95 10.33 -8.10
N GLN A 125 -10.64 9.21 -8.33
CA GLN A 125 -11.42 8.54 -7.30
C GLN A 125 -10.56 8.08 -6.12
N GLY A 126 -9.37 7.56 -6.41
CA GLY A 126 -8.39 7.20 -5.38
C GLY A 126 -7.96 8.41 -4.54
N TYR A 127 -7.63 9.55 -5.19
CA TYR A 127 -7.30 10.79 -4.49
C TYR A 127 -8.46 11.33 -3.66
N ALA A 128 -9.67 11.36 -4.23
CA ALA A 128 -10.86 11.84 -3.55
C ALA A 128 -11.20 11.02 -2.30
N LEU A 129 -11.17 9.68 -2.39
CA LEU A 129 -11.39 8.80 -1.25
C LEU A 129 -10.30 8.93 -0.20
N THR A 130 -9.04 9.07 -0.63
CA THR A 130 -7.92 9.32 0.27
C THR A 130 -8.10 10.64 1.01
N ALA A 131 -8.46 11.72 0.30
CA ALA A 131 -8.74 13.03 0.89
C ALA A 131 -9.90 12.94 1.90
N TRP A 132 -10.97 12.22 1.57
CA TRP A 132 -12.08 12.03 2.48
C TRP A 132 -11.67 11.34 3.79
N VAL A 133 -10.91 10.25 3.71
CA VAL A 133 -10.44 9.53 4.91
C VAL A 133 -9.50 10.40 5.74
N LEU A 134 -8.59 11.14 5.10
CA LEU A 134 -7.65 12.03 5.79
C LEU A 134 -8.40 13.17 6.51
N GLN A 135 -9.36 13.81 5.83
CA GLN A 135 -10.17 14.89 6.39
C GLN A 135 -11.05 14.38 7.54
N ALA A 136 -11.67 13.21 7.39
CA ALA A 136 -12.49 12.62 8.45
C ALA A 136 -11.69 12.24 9.72
N ASN A 137 -10.36 12.16 9.60
CA ASN A 137 -9.42 11.98 10.72
C ASN A 137 -8.75 13.30 11.17
N ASP A 138 -9.23 14.46 10.71
CA ASP A 138 -8.68 15.79 11.03
C ASP A 138 -7.19 15.96 10.66
N ILE A 139 -6.72 15.23 9.62
CA ILE A 139 -5.31 15.28 9.17
C ILE A 139 -5.10 16.38 8.14
N ILE A 140 -6.10 16.62 7.29
CA ILE A 140 -6.12 17.71 6.30
C ILE A 140 -7.38 18.54 6.43
N GLY A 141 -7.38 19.73 5.84
CA GLY A 141 -8.56 20.60 5.73
C GLY A 141 -9.59 20.06 4.75
N ARG A 142 -10.79 20.60 4.84
CA ARG A 142 -11.94 20.20 4.00
C ARG A 142 -11.71 20.46 2.51
N ASP A 143 -11.05 21.57 2.22
CA ASP A 143 -10.87 22.07 0.86
C ASP A 143 -9.48 21.73 0.28
N ASP A 144 -8.68 20.96 1.04
CA ASP A 144 -7.36 20.54 0.58
C ASP A 144 -7.49 19.55 -0.59
N GLU A 145 -6.81 19.84 -1.69
CA GLU A 145 -6.73 18.98 -2.85
C GLU A 145 -5.58 17.99 -2.70
N MET A 146 -5.87 16.69 -2.83
CA MET A 146 -4.86 15.64 -2.90
C MET A 146 -4.55 15.30 -4.35
N ASN A 147 -3.26 15.27 -4.67
CA ASN A 147 -2.72 14.94 -5.98
C ASN A 147 -1.29 14.37 -5.82
N ALA A 148 -0.60 14.08 -6.92
CA ALA A 148 0.75 13.49 -6.88
C ALA A 148 1.80 14.38 -6.17
N PHE A 149 1.56 15.69 -6.08
CA PHE A 149 2.46 16.63 -5.42
C PHE A 149 2.09 16.83 -3.95
N SER A 150 0.83 17.07 -3.61
CA SER A 150 0.38 17.37 -2.25
C SER A 150 0.33 16.16 -1.33
N LEU A 151 -0.07 14.99 -1.85
CA LEU A 151 -0.26 13.80 -1.02
C LEU A 151 1.01 13.31 -0.29
N PRO A 152 2.22 13.29 -0.88
CA PRO A 152 3.45 12.90 -0.16
C PRO A 152 3.84 13.89 0.95
N GLN A 153 3.32 15.11 0.92
CA GLN A 153 3.60 16.16 1.89
C GLN A 153 2.71 16.09 3.14
N VAL A 154 1.64 15.30 3.10
CA VAL A 154 0.74 15.13 4.24
C VAL A 154 1.51 14.53 5.41
N ARG A 155 1.53 15.27 6.53
CA ARG A 155 2.16 14.79 7.76
C ARG A 155 1.19 13.96 8.58
N MET A 156 1.32 12.64 8.45
CA MET A 156 0.53 11.70 9.23
C MET A 156 0.90 11.75 10.71
N PRO A 157 -0.06 11.56 11.66
CA PRO A 157 0.22 11.62 13.10
C PRO A 157 1.28 10.62 13.56
N ASN A 158 1.37 9.44 12.95
CA ASN A 158 2.35 8.41 13.30
C ASN A 158 3.56 8.36 12.33
N ARG A 159 3.88 9.48 11.67
CA ARG A 159 4.97 9.56 10.68
C ARG A 159 6.29 9.03 11.22
N ASP A 160 6.59 9.37 12.44
CA ASP A 160 7.88 9.10 13.09
C ASP A 160 7.77 8.01 14.18
N GLY A 161 6.61 7.32 14.30
CA GLY A 161 6.33 6.34 15.35
C GLY A 161 6.91 4.94 15.09
N PHE A 162 7.44 4.68 13.90
CA PHE A 162 8.09 3.41 13.59
C PHE A 162 9.60 3.52 13.85
N VAL A 163 10.06 2.85 14.89
CA VAL A 163 11.49 2.69 15.16
C VAL A 163 12.04 1.48 14.40
N ARG A 164 13.20 1.63 13.79
CA ARG A 164 13.92 0.49 13.23
C ARG A 164 14.62 -0.24 14.36
N PRO A 165 14.59 -1.58 14.37
CA PRO A 165 15.37 -2.34 15.34
C PRO A 165 16.87 -2.14 15.18
#